data_0df03ca061fe936be53e854a8e987d29
#
_entry.id   0df03ca061fe936be53e854a8e987d29
#
_cell.length_a   1.000
_cell.length_b   1.000
_cell.length_c   1.000
_cell.angle_alpha   90.00
_cell.angle_beta   90.00
_cell.angle_gamma   90.00
#
_symmetry.space_group_name_H-M   'P 1'
#
loop_
_entity.id
_entity.type
_entity.pdbx_description
1 polymer ?
#
loop_
_entity_poly.entity_id
_entity_poly.type
_entity_poly.pdbx_seq_one_letter_code
_entity_poly.pdbx_strand_id
1 'polypeptide(L)'
;LPSRAVAGYQIPGACQVQTESGAAAVKTLDCDYDNNTYLSLRDTAMALNGTEKSFSLDVASNAVSLNLGEAYAPLGGENAPWGEEELPDASLRRNEFTLNGEKVFYYTIIMMLPAGYYDCFMMAADLAMILDADVTVPGAGVLQIDTREPFQVSPEALEQAGYFYGVNSVLAGDATTGEIYYQYQADAPYPIASTSKLMTCLMAMEAISAGQLAPEQSVTISQAAQMLAESSDGVIPLKAGEQITVQELLTGALLPSSNECALCLAEAIAGSEENFVGMMNQRALELGLVQAVFYNSHGLPSYTEDPVPAKRQNRMSAQDMFRLVSYMLKVYPQITDITSQRTAVLESLGLEVRNSNPLLRNIPQVTGLKTGTTNKAGACLVTSLAADDGTEEHDLVVVVLGAEDSVERGRVSGLLARYALQAFRTGTGGQGAAPEETPGSLPVHAEAAVDRILRTAGRR
;
A
#
# COMPACT_ATOMS: atom_id res chain seq x y z
N LEU A 1 3.91 -6.18 -17.41
CA LEU A 1 2.85 -5.78 -18.34
C LEU A 1 3.33 -4.56 -19.11
N PRO A 2 3.11 -4.44 -20.43
CA PRO A 2 3.47 -3.25 -21.17
C PRO A 2 2.63 -2.09 -20.63
N SER A 3 3.27 -0.93 -20.44
CA SER A 3 2.62 0.33 -20.10
C SER A 3 1.43 0.54 -21.03
N ARG A 4 0.21 0.33 -20.55
CA ARG A 4 -0.98 0.73 -21.29
C ARG A 4 -0.97 2.25 -21.37
N ALA A 5 -0.62 2.77 -22.54
CA ALA A 5 -1.01 4.11 -22.90
C ALA A 5 -2.52 4.10 -23.11
N VAL A 6 -3.25 4.79 -22.29
CA VAL A 6 -4.69 4.95 -22.45
C VAL A 6 -4.91 6.25 -23.21
N ALA A 7 -5.38 6.14 -24.46
CA ALA A 7 -5.83 7.29 -25.22
C ALA A 7 -7.26 7.61 -24.76
N GLY A 8 -7.42 8.59 -23.89
CA GLY A 8 -8.68 9.22 -23.54
C GLY A 8 -8.76 10.60 -24.18
N TYR A 9 -9.96 11.10 -24.46
CA TYR A 9 -10.16 12.48 -24.82
C TYR A 9 -9.85 13.35 -23.59
N GLN A 10 -9.04 14.39 -23.79
CA GLN A 10 -8.64 15.32 -22.76
C GLN A 10 -9.41 16.63 -23.00
N ILE A 11 -10.20 17.03 -22.02
CA ILE A 11 -10.99 18.25 -22.10
C ILE A 11 -10.23 19.35 -21.36
N PRO A 12 -9.79 20.43 -22.06
CA PRO A 12 -9.14 21.56 -21.41
C PRO A 12 -10.09 22.25 -20.42
N GLY A 13 -9.58 22.55 -19.22
CA GLY A 13 -10.33 23.22 -18.18
C GLY A 13 -9.45 24.15 -17.36
N ALA A 14 -9.98 24.68 -16.27
CA ALA A 14 -9.26 25.49 -15.30
C ALA A 14 -9.72 25.19 -13.88
N CYS A 15 -8.76 25.14 -12.97
CA CYS A 15 -8.93 25.01 -11.52
C CYS A 15 -8.49 26.31 -10.83
N GLN A 16 -8.97 26.55 -9.63
CA GLN A 16 -8.48 27.63 -8.76
C GLN A 16 -7.57 27.05 -7.68
N VAL A 17 -6.37 27.60 -7.56
CA VAL A 17 -5.48 27.33 -6.43
C VAL A 17 -5.56 28.52 -5.49
N GLN A 18 -6.09 28.30 -4.27
CA GLN A 18 -6.16 29.28 -3.21
C GLN A 18 -4.86 29.30 -2.42
N THR A 19 -4.30 30.49 -2.22
CA THR A 19 -3.12 30.73 -1.41
C THR A 19 -3.38 31.87 -0.42
N GLU A 20 -2.46 32.11 0.49
CA GLU A 20 -2.52 33.27 1.40
C GLU A 20 -2.56 34.62 0.63
N SER A 21 -1.95 34.67 -0.54
CA SER A 21 -1.88 35.86 -1.41
C SER A 21 -3.05 36.02 -2.37
N GLY A 22 -3.95 35.06 -2.45
CA GLY A 22 -5.13 35.08 -3.31
C GLY A 22 -5.31 33.82 -4.14
N ALA A 23 -6.23 33.87 -5.12
CA ALA A 23 -6.52 32.75 -6.03
C ALA A 23 -5.75 32.92 -7.34
N ALA A 24 -5.17 31.81 -7.83
CA ALA A 24 -4.57 31.72 -9.15
C ALA A 24 -5.28 30.65 -10.00
N ALA A 25 -5.52 30.96 -11.28
CA ALA A 25 -6.05 29.97 -12.22
C ALA A 25 -4.92 29.03 -12.69
N VAL A 26 -5.20 27.75 -12.70
CA VAL A 26 -4.28 26.69 -13.12
C VAL A 26 -4.96 25.89 -14.23
N LYS A 27 -4.24 25.61 -15.32
CA LYS A 27 -4.74 24.77 -16.40
C LYS A 27 -5.02 23.35 -15.92
N THR A 28 -6.12 22.78 -16.40
CA THR A 28 -6.49 21.39 -16.15
C THR A 28 -6.75 20.63 -17.43
N LEU A 29 -6.65 19.32 -17.32
CA LEU A 29 -7.14 18.35 -18.30
C LEU A 29 -8.08 17.39 -17.58
N ASP A 30 -9.33 17.34 -18.03
CA ASP A 30 -10.26 16.32 -17.58
C ASP A 30 -10.12 15.10 -18.48
N CYS A 31 -9.94 13.93 -17.89
CA CYS A 31 -9.74 12.68 -18.61
C CYS A 31 -11.05 11.88 -18.58
N ASP A 32 -11.62 11.58 -19.75
CA ASP A 32 -12.88 10.83 -19.88
C ASP A 32 -12.73 9.32 -19.56
N TYR A 33 -11.49 8.82 -19.51
CA TYR A 33 -11.22 7.42 -19.21
C TYR A 33 -11.44 7.07 -17.74
N ASP A 34 -10.97 7.92 -16.83
CA ASP A 34 -11.01 7.69 -15.37
C ASP A 34 -11.84 8.74 -14.62
N ASN A 35 -12.41 9.69 -15.37
CA ASN A 35 -13.23 10.77 -14.86
C ASN A 35 -12.51 11.68 -13.82
N ASN A 36 -11.18 11.77 -13.91
CA ASN A 36 -10.35 12.57 -13.03
C ASN A 36 -9.88 13.87 -13.70
N THR A 37 -9.64 14.88 -12.87
CA THR A 37 -9.04 16.15 -13.27
C THR A 37 -7.55 16.16 -12.98
N TYR A 38 -6.75 16.49 -13.97
CA TYR A 38 -5.30 16.58 -13.93
C TYR A 38 -4.87 18.05 -14.01
N LEU A 39 -4.05 18.51 -13.06
CA LEU A 39 -3.58 19.89 -12.97
C LEU A 39 -2.18 20.05 -13.56
N SER A 40 -1.95 21.17 -14.25
CA SER A 40 -0.62 21.61 -14.67
C SER A 40 0.29 21.81 -13.46
N LEU A 41 1.40 21.08 -13.42
CA LEU A 41 2.39 21.24 -12.36
C LEU A 41 3.12 22.59 -12.47
N ARG A 42 3.35 23.10 -13.69
CA ARG A 42 4.02 24.40 -13.89
C ARG A 42 3.15 25.56 -13.43
N ASP A 43 1.88 25.55 -13.80
CA ASP A 43 0.95 26.59 -13.35
C ASP A 43 0.79 26.57 -11.82
N THR A 44 0.72 25.37 -11.22
CA THR A 44 0.64 25.22 -9.77
C THR A 44 1.93 25.69 -9.09
N ALA A 45 3.10 25.33 -9.62
CA ALA A 45 4.38 25.78 -9.09
C ALA A 45 4.51 27.32 -9.15
N MET A 46 4.04 27.94 -10.23
CA MET A 46 4.01 29.40 -10.35
C MET A 46 3.03 30.04 -9.35
N ALA A 47 1.84 29.45 -9.20
CA ALA A 47 0.83 29.96 -8.24
C ALA A 47 1.30 29.89 -6.79
N LEU A 48 2.10 28.88 -6.43
CA LEU A 48 2.62 28.66 -5.08
C LEU A 48 3.99 29.28 -4.83
N ASN A 49 4.60 29.87 -5.85
CA ASN A 49 5.96 30.40 -5.73
C ASN A 49 6.04 31.49 -4.65
N GLY A 50 6.95 31.32 -3.70
CA GLY A 50 7.11 32.23 -2.54
C GLY A 50 6.16 31.94 -1.37
N THR A 51 5.37 30.89 -1.39
CA THR A 51 4.59 30.36 -0.27
C THR A 51 5.32 29.23 0.47
N GLU A 52 4.82 28.81 1.63
CA GLU A 52 5.33 27.63 2.34
C GLU A 52 5.18 26.33 1.54
N LYS A 53 4.22 26.28 0.62
CA LYS A 53 3.93 25.13 -0.26
C LYS A 53 4.64 25.22 -1.62
N SER A 54 5.62 26.15 -1.78
CA SER A 54 6.42 26.28 -3.01
C SER A 54 7.19 24.99 -3.31
N PHE A 55 7.41 24.73 -4.59
CA PHE A 55 8.25 23.63 -5.05
C PHE A 55 8.98 24.00 -6.34
N SER A 56 10.21 23.53 -6.48
CA SER A 56 10.92 23.58 -7.78
C SER A 56 10.43 22.45 -8.67
N LEU A 57 10.45 22.68 -9.99
CA LEU A 57 9.96 21.74 -10.96
C LEU A 57 10.84 21.71 -12.21
N ASP A 58 11.27 20.53 -12.61
CA ASP A 58 11.85 20.25 -13.92
C ASP A 58 11.07 19.13 -14.61
N VAL A 59 10.66 19.36 -15.87
CA VAL A 59 9.86 18.42 -16.66
C VAL A 59 10.56 18.14 -17.99
N ALA A 60 10.90 16.89 -18.20
CA ALA A 60 11.38 16.35 -19.47
C ALA A 60 10.29 15.49 -20.13
N SER A 61 10.53 14.98 -21.32
CA SER A 61 9.57 14.19 -22.09
C SER A 61 9.07 12.90 -21.41
N ASN A 62 9.82 12.39 -20.40
CA ASN A 62 9.55 11.14 -19.71
C ASN A 62 9.96 11.12 -18.24
N ALA A 63 10.35 12.25 -17.68
CA ALA A 63 10.78 12.36 -16.29
C ALA A 63 10.37 13.72 -15.70
N VAL A 64 10.04 13.73 -14.41
CA VAL A 64 9.68 14.92 -13.65
C VAL A 64 10.50 14.95 -12.37
N SER A 65 11.11 16.10 -12.05
CA SER A 65 11.74 16.35 -10.76
C SER A 65 10.98 17.45 -10.03
N LEU A 66 10.59 17.18 -8.78
CA LEU A 66 9.83 18.08 -7.91
C LEU A 66 10.49 18.07 -6.52
N ASN A 67 10.86 19.26 -6.02
CA ASN A 67 11.39 19.42 -4.68
C ASN A 67 10.57 20.43 -3.91
N LEU A 68 9.95 19.98 -2.83
CA LEU A 68 9.14 20.78 -1.93
C LEU A 68 10.00 21.77 -1.15
N GLY A 69 9.45 22.97 -0.88
CA GLY A 69 10.14 24.03 -0.15
C GLY A 69 11.15 24.83 -0.99
N GLU A 70 11.33 24.50 -2.28
CA GLU A 70 12.22 25.23 -3.18
C GLU A 70 11.43 26.21 -4.06
N ALA A 71 12.09 27.29 -4.50
CA ALA A 71 11.47 28.26 -5.39
C ALA A 71 11.38 27.70 -6.83
N TYR A 72 10.24 27.95 -7.48
CA TYR A 72 10.06 27.67 -8.90
C TYR A 72 10.75 28.75 -9.75
N ALA A 73 11.43 28.31 -10.82
CA ALA A 73 12.00 29.19 -11.84
C ALA A 73 11.04 29.31 -13.04
N PRO A 74 10.32 30.44 -13.21
CA PRO A 74 9.35 30.58 -14.27
C PRO A 74 9.95 30.53 -15.66
N LEU A 75 9.25 29.88 -16.60
CA LEU A 75 9.63 29.83 -18.01
C LEU A 75 8.91 30.89 -18.85
N GLY A 76 7.80 31.42 -18.33
CA GLY A 76 6.90 32.36 -19.01
C GLY A 76 5.70 31.65 -19.65
N GLY A 77 4.53 32.24 -19.47
CA GLY A 77 3.26 31.68 -19.97
C GLY A 77 2.51 30.77 -18.99
N GLU A 78 3.08 30.55 -17.77
CA GLU A 78 2.37 29.92 -16.67
C GLU A 78 1.14 30.74 -16.27
N ASN A 79 0.11 30.06 -15.80
CA ASN A 79 -1.19 30.64 -15.42
C ASN A 79 -1.93 31.41 -16.53
N ALA A 80 -1.44 31.36 -17.77
CA ALA A 80 -2.19 31.84 -18.93
C ALA A 80 -3.33 30.84 -19.26
N PRO A 81 -4.51 31.33 -19.69
CA PRO A 81 -5.59 30.44 -20.12
C PRO A 81 -5.17 29.60 -21.33
N TRP A 82 -5.88 28.49 -21.56
CA TRP A 82 -5.73 27.73 -22.80
C TRP A 82 -5.93 28.62 -24.01
N GLY A 83 -5.05 28.49 -25.00
CA GLY A 83 -5.21 29.10 -26.30
C GLY A 83 -6.26 28.39 -27.18
N GLU A 84 -6.50 28.90 -28.37
CA GLU A 84 -7.36 28.25 -29.37
C GLU A 84 -6.65 27.13 -30.16
N GLU A 85 -5.38 26.86 -29.84
CA GLU A 85 -4.54 25.84 -30.50
C GLU A 85 -4.98 24.42 -30.11
N GLU A 86 -4.92 23.49 -31.08
CA GLU A 86 -5.14 22.07 -30.80
C GLU A 86 -4.08 21.57 -29.80
N LEU A 87 -4.51 20.86 -28.77
CA LEU A 87 -3.62 20.21 -27.84
C LEU A 87 -2.88 19.06 -28.53
N PRO A 88 -1.58 18.89 -28.28
CA PRO A 88 -0.85 17.75 -28.79
C PRO A 88 -1.42 16.44 -28.25
N ASP A 89 -1.35 15.37 -29.06
CA ASP A 89 -1.69 14.03 -28.61
C ASP A 89 -0.84 13.68 -27.38
N ALA A 90 -1.51 13.47 -26.28
CA ALA A 90 -0.90 13.05 -25.04
C ALA A 90 -1.71 11.92 -24.40
N SER A 91 -1.06 11.06 -23.68
CA SER A 91 -1.69 9.91 -23.06
C SER A 91 -1.30 9.82 -21.59
N LEU A 92 -2.27 9.38 -20.79
CA LEU A 92 -2.04 9.03 -19.41
C LEU A 92 -1.03 7.86 -19.33
N ARG A 93 0.08 8.05 -18.66
CA ARG A 93 1.14 7.06 -18.51
C ARG A 93 1.68 7.05 -17.10
N ARG A 94 2.24 5.90 -16.73
CA ARG A 94 3.07 5.78 -15.54
C ARG A 94 4.43 6.43 -15.79
N ASN A 95 4.66 7.59 -15.22
CA ASN A 95 5.90 8.34 -15.35
C ASN A 95 6.75 8.26 -14.08
N GLU A 96 8.08 8.30 -14.26
CA GLU A 96 9.03 8.39 -13.16
C GLU A 96 9.12 9.83 -12.65
N PHE A 97 8.99 9.99 -11.34
CA PHE A 97 9.20 11.24 -10.63
C PHE A 97 10.41 11.11 -9.71
N THR A 98 11.15 12.19 -9.57
CA THR A 98 12.07 12.41 -8.47
C THR A 98 11.41 13.40 -7.52
N LEU A 99 10.87 12.93 -6.41
CA LEU A 99 10.25 13.75 -5.36
C LEU A 99 11.25 13.91 -4.21
N ASN A 100 11.73 15.13 -3.97
CA ASN A 100 12.76 15.42 -2.96
C ASN A 100 13.99 14.49 -3.07
N GLY A 101 14.47 14.25 -4.30
CA GLY A 101 15.59 13.37 -4.58
C GLY A 101 15.30 11.87 -4.59
N GLU A 102 14.07 11.46 -4.30
CA GLU A 102 13.66 10.04 -4.29
C GLU A 102 12.79 9.66 -5.48
N LYS A 103 13.04 8.47 -6.05
CA LYS A 103 12.25 7.94 -7.17
C LYS A 103 10.89 7.44 -6.70
N VAL A 104 9.85 7.99 -7.31
CA VAL A 104 8.46 7.57 -7.15
C VAL A 104 7.79 7.48 -8.52
N PHE A 105 6.58 6.93 -8.59
CA PHE A 105 5.84 6.83 -9.84
C PHE A 105 4.43 7.35 -9.65
N TYR A 106 3.96 8.13 -10.65
CA TYR A 106 2.59 8.60 -10.74
C TYR A 106 2.04 8.36 -12.14
N TYR A 107 0.73 8.21 -12.23
CA TYR A 107 0.02 8.30 -13.50
C TYR A 107 -0.19 9.77 -13.83
N THR A 108 0.43 10.23 -14.91
CA THR A 108 0.42 11.64 -15.32
C THR A 108 0.41 11.76 -16.83
N ILE A 109 0.06 12.95 -17.29
CA ILE A 109 0.09 13.33 -18.70
C ILE A 109 1.24 14.30 -18.88
N ILE A 110 2.27 13.92 -19.65
CA ILE A 110 3.36 14.83 -20.01
C ILE A 110 3.18 15.22 -21.49
N MET A 111 3.15 16.51 -21.76
CA MET A 111 3.02 17.04 -23.12
C MET A 111 3.93 18.24 -23.38
N MET A 112 4.30 18.42 -24.63
CA MET A 112 4.96 19.64 -25.12
C MET A 112 3.88 20.68 -25.36
N LEU A 113 3.91 21.77 -24.62
CA LEU A 113 2.98 22.88 -24.86
C LEU A 113 3.39 23.75 -26.07
N PRO A 114 2.45 24.48 -26.70
CA PRO A 114 2.75 25.39 -27.79
C PRO A 114 3.81 26.44 -27.47
N ALA A 115 3.96 26.80 -26.20
CA ALA A 115 5.01 27.68 -25.68
C ALA A 115 6.44 27.10 -25.79
N GLY A 116 6.61 25.84 -26.22
CA GLY A 116 7.91 25.24 -26.51
C GLY A 116 8.58 24.57 -25.30
N TYR A 117 7.85 24.27 -24.24
CA TYR A 117 8.35 23.50 -23.09
C TYR A 117 7.41 22.35 -22.71
N TYR A 118 7.97 21.34 -22.03
CA TYR A 118 7.16 20.26 -21.47
C TYR A 118 6.46 20.71 -20.18
N ASP A 119 5.18 20.32 -20.07
CA ASP A 119 4.45 20.36 -18.81
C ASP A 119 3.95 18.97 -18.44
N CYS A 120 3.73 18.77 -17.14
CA CYS A 120 3.20 17.55 -16.58
C CYS A 120 1.88 17.86 -15.89
N PHE A 121 0.85 17.11 -16.24
CA PHE A 121 -0.46 17.19 -15.62
C PHE A 121 -0.60 16.00 -14.67
N MET A 122 -0.79 16.30 -13.39
CA MET A 122 -0.92 15.33 -12.30
C MET A 122 -2.36 15.35 -11.77
N MET A 123 -2.86 14.19 -11.36
CA MET A 123 -4.16 14.07 -10.71
C MET A 123 -4.27 15.04 -9.53
N ALA A 124 -5.39 15.76 -9.44
CA ALA A 124 -5.58 16.80 -8.44
C ALA A 124 -5.39 16.29 -6.99
N ALA A 125 -5.93 15.12 -6.68
CA ALA A 125 -5.79 14.54 -5.35
C ALA A 125 -4.35 14.10 -5.04
N ASP A 126 -3.60 13.58 -6.01
CA ASP A 126 -2.20 13.21 -5.82
C ASP A 126 -1.35 14.46 -5.54
N LEU A 127 -1.57 15.53 -6.31
CA LEU A 127 -0.87 16.80 -6.10
C LEU A 127 -1.23 17.44 -4.75
N ALA A 128 -2.50 17.47 -4.40
CA ALA A 128 -2.96 18.00 -3.13
C ALA A 128 -2.38 17.22 -1.94
N MET A 129 -2.32 15.89 -2.05
CA MET A 129 -1.69 15.04 -1.05
C MET A 129 -0.18 15.33 -0.92
N ILE A 130 0.54 15.53 -2.03
CA ILE A 130 1.97 15.89 -2.02
C ILE A 130 2.19 17.25 -1.32
N LEU A 131 1.32 18.20 -1.61
CA LEU A 131 1.39 19.56 -1.08
C LEU A 131 0.79 19.69 0.34
N ASP A 132 0.11 18.65 0.84
CA ASP A 132 -0.70 18.74 2.06
C ASP A 132 -1.68 19.93 2.00
N ALA A 133 -2.51 19.95 0.96
CA ALA A 133 -3.48 20.99 0.66
C ALA A 133 -4.87 20.40 0.50
N ASP A 134 -5.92 21.10 0.90
CA ASP A 134 -7.30 20.64 0.75
C ASP A 134 -7.80 20.71 -0.69
N VAL A 135 -8.65 19.76 -1.09
CA VAL A 135 -9.29 19.72 -2.42
C VAL A 135 -10.79 19.73 -2.24
N THR A 136 -11.43 20.76 -2.79
CA THR A 136 -12.89 20.90 -2.77
C THR A 136 -13.44 21.13 -4.17
N VAL A 137 -14.73 20.82 -4.32
CA VAL A 137 -15.53 21.17 -5.51
C VAL A 137 -16.66 22.07 -5.06
N PRO A 138 -16.42 23.39 -4.96
CA PRO A 138 -17.38 24.34 -4.37
C PRO A 138 -18.66 24.55 -5.19
N GLY A 139 -18.82 23.89 -6.32
CA GLY A 139 -20.03 23.88 -7.16
C GLY A 139 -19.73 23.95 -8.65
N ALA A 140 -20.69 23.56 -9.48
CA ALA A 140 -20.62 23.62 -10.94
C ALA A 140 -19.38 22.97 -11.60
N GLY A 141 -18.74 22.00 -10.95
CA GLY A 141 -17.59 21.28 -11.50
C GLY A 141 -16.26 22.05 -11.45
N VAL A 142 -16.17 23.17 -10.74
CA VAL A 142 -14.91 23.89 -10.54
C VAL A 142 -14.15 23.28 -9.38
N LEU A 143 -13.03 22.63 -9.67
CA LEU A 143 -12.11 22.15 -8.66
C LEU A 143 -11.36 23.31 -8.02
N GLN A 144 -11.16 23.24 -6.69
CA GLN A 144 -10.37 24.20 -5.94
C GLN A 144 -9.37 23.47 -5.04
N ILE A 145 -8.11 23.88 -5.08
CA ILE A 145 -7.09 23.48 -4.12
C ILE A 145 -6.86 24.64 -3.15
N ASP A 146 -7.05 24.40 -1.85
CA ASP A 146 -6.79 25.38 -0.81
C ASP A 146 -5.51 24.99 -0.04
N THR A 147 -4.43 25.72 -0.29
CA THR A 147 -3.13 25.42 0.34
C THR A 147 -3.01 25.93 1.78
N ARG A 148 -4.01 26.69 2.26
CA ARG A 148 -4.08 27.20 3.64
C ARG A 148 -4.63 26.14 4.60
N GLU A 149 -5.37 25.18 4.06
CA GLU A 149 -5.96 24.08 4.83
C GLU A 149 -5.19 22.78 4.55
N PRO A 150 -4.98 21.94 5.56
CA PRO A 150 -4.33 20.66 5.37
C PRO A 150 -5.20 19.75 4.50
N PHE A 151 -4.57 18.82 3.81
CA PHE A 151 -5.25 17.86 2.96
C PHE A 151 -6.32 17.09 3.72
N GLN A 152 -7.58 17.23 3.29
CA GLN A 152 -8.73 16.54 3.85
C GLN A 152 -9.21 15.46 2.86
N VAL A 153 -9.50 14.28 3.40
CA VAL A 153 -9.97 13.14 2.61
C VAL A 153 -11.40 12.79 3.02
N SER A 154 -12.29 12.69 2.06
CA SER A 154 -13.58 12.01 2.23
C SER A 154 -13.55 10.72 1.42
N PRO A 155 -13.45 9.53 2.05
CA PRO A 155 -13.42 8.26 1.33
C PRO A 155 -14.68 8.02 0.51
N GLU A 156 -15.84 8.49 0.98
CA GLU A 156 -17.11 8.37 0.27
C GLU A 156 -17.11 9.21 -1.01
N ALA A 157 -16.55 10.42 -0.97
CA ALA A 157 -16.39 11.25 -2.15
C ALA A 157 -15.37 10.65 -3.14
N LEU A 158 -14.29 10.05 -2.63
CA LEU A 158 -13.32 9.32 -3.44
C LEU A 158 -13.94 8.09 -4.10
N GLU A 159 -14.77 7.33 -3.39
CA GLU A 159 -15.51 6.19 -3.94
C GLU A 159 -16.45 6.63 -5.06
N GLN A 160 -17.26 7.67 -4.82
CA GLN A 160 -18.15 8.23 -5.83
C GLN A 160 -17.42 8.79 -7.05
N ALA A 161 -16.23 9.33 -6.86
CA ALA A 161 -15.36 9.80 -7.94
C ALA A 161 -14.59 8.67 -8.64
N GLY A 162 -14.79 7.40 -8.25
CA GLY A 162 -14.16 6.25 -8.87
C GLY A 162 -12.70 5.99 -8.46
N TYR A 163 -12.21 6.64 -7.39
CA TYR A 163 -10.82 6.46 -6.93
C TYR A 163 -10.48 5.04 -6.48
N PHE A 164 -11.47 4.23 -6.11
CA PHE A 164 -11.29 2.82 -5.77
C PHE A 164 -11.59 1.88 -6.95
N TYR A 165 -11.86 2.42 -8.13
CA TYR A 165 -11.95 1.61 -9.33
C TYR A 165 -10.59 0.94 -9.62
N GLY A 166 -10.59 -0.39 -9.76
CA GLY A 166 -9.33 -1.14 -9.92
C GLY A 166 -8.67 -1.59 -8.62
N VAL A 167 -9.35 -1.38 -7.47
CA VAL A 167 -8.98 -1.96 -6.17
C VAL A 167 -10.06 -2.94 -5.72
N ASN A 168 -9.67 -4.12 -5.25
CA ASN A 168 -10.65 -5.14 -4.85
C ASN A 168 -11.27 -4.84 -3.49
N SER A 169 -10.48 -4.38 -2.53
CA SER A 169 -10.95 -4.17 -1.16
C SER A 169 -10.05 -3.21 -0.40
N VAL A 170 -10.63 -2.37 0.44
CA VAL A 170 -9.89 -1.50 1.36
C VAL A 170 -10.55 -1.49 2.74
N LEU A 171 -9.72 -1.23 3.77
CA LEU A 171 -10.18 -0.95 5.12
C LEU A 171 -9.20 0.01 5.80
N ALA A 172 -9.72 0.98 6.54
CA ALA A 172 -8.94 1.87 7.40
C ALA A 172 -9.60 1.93 8.79
N GLY A 173 -8.82 1.85 9.85
CA GLY A 173 -9.34 1.87 11.22
C GLY A 173 -8.23 1.97 12.26
N ASP A 174 -8.65 2.04 13.52
CA ASP A 174 -7.81 2.04 14.69
C ASP A 174 -7.70 0.60 15.23
N ALA A 175 -6.51 0.01 15.13
CA ALA A 175 -6.22 -1.34 15.59
C ALA A 175 -6.19 -1.45 17.12
N THR A 176 -5.95 -0.35 17.83
CA THR A 176 -5.93 -0.30 19.30
C THR A 176 -7.32 -0.43 19.87
N THR A 177 -8.29 0.31 19.31
CA THR A 177 -9.70 0.31 19.75
C THR A 177 -10.56 -0.70 19.00
N GLY A 178 -10.17 -1.07 17.78
CA GLY A 178 -10.97 -1.89 16.86
C GLY A 178 -11.97 -1.07 16.04
N GLU A 179 -11.96 0.26 16.15
CA GLU A 179 -12.84 1.15 15.41
C GLU A 179 -12.50 1.15 13.93
N ILE A 180 -13.51 0.95 13.06
CA ILE A 180 -13.37 1.03 11.60
C ILE A 180 -13.78 2.42 11.14
N TYR A 181 -12.88 3.14 10.52
CA TYR A 181 -13.12 4.46 9.98
C TYR A 181 -13.74 4.43 8.59
N TYR A 182 -13.26 3.51 7.75
CA TYR A 182 -13.78 3.31 6.39
C TYR A 182 -13.54 1.88 5.91
N GLN A 183 -14.45 1.35 5.11
CA GLN A 183 -14.30 0.04 4.47
C GLN A 183 -15.03 -0.03 3.13
N TYR A 184 -14.41 -0.71 2.16
CA TYR A 184 -14.99 -1.01 0.85
C TYR A 184 -14.72 -2.47 0.52
N GLN A 185 -15.78 -3.27 0.25
CA GLN A 185 -15.72 -4.71 -0.05
C GLN A 185 -14.85 -5.51 0.94
N ALA A 186 -14.82 -5.12 2.22
CA ALA A 186 -13.87 -5.61 3.20
C ALA A 186 -14.10 -7.07 3.63
N ASP A 187 -15.31 -7.62 3.46
CA ASP A 187 -15.68 -8.99 3.90
C ASP A 187 -15.32 -10.07 2.86
N ALA A 188 -15.09 -9.70 1.61
CA ALA A 188 -14.83 -10.67 0.56
C ALA A 188 -13.36 -11.15 0.58
N PRO A 189 -13.10 -12.49 0.48
CA PRO A 189 -11.74 -13.01 0.48
C PRO A 189 -11.10 -12.86 -0.91
N TYR A 190 -9.98 -12.16 -0.94
CA TYR A 190 -9.14 -11.97 -2.12
C TYR A 190 -7.78 -12.66 -1.96
N PRO A 191 -7.08 -13.02 -3.04
CA PRO A 191 -5.68 -13.41 -2.95
C PRO A 191 -4.85 -12.26 -2.36
N ILE A 192 -3.97 -12.57 -1.39
CA ILE A 192 -3.25 -11.59 -0.58
C ILE A 192 -1.75 -11.52 -0.88
N ALA A 193 -1.25 -12.34 -1.80
CA ALA A 193 0.17 -12.39 -2.14
C ALA A 193 1.07 -12.45 -0.88
N SER A 194 2.21 -11.74 -0.90
CA SER A 194 3.19 -11.73 0.19
C SER A 194 2.73 -11.04 1.48
N THR A 195 1.53 -10.43 1.54
CA THR A 195 0.98 -10.00 2.84
C THR A 195 0.65 -11.21 3.74
N SER A 196 0.59 -12.42 3.16
CA SER A 196 0.54 -13.71 3.89
C SER A 196 1.68 -13.87 4.90
N LYS A 197 2.85 -13.26 4.63
CA LYS A 197 4.01 -13.33 5.53
C LYS A 197 3.77 -12.67 6.88
N LEU A 198 2.74 -11.84 7.02
CA LEU A 198 2.32 -11.31 8.33
C LEU A 198 1.88 -12.45 9.25
N MET A 199 1.12 -13.45 8.75
CA MET A 199 0.79 -14.64 9.55
C MET A 199 2.04 -15.46 9.86
N THR A 200 2.94 -15.66 8.92
CA THR A 200 4.21 -16.40 9.13
C THR A 200 5.08 -15.73 10.19
N CYS A 201 5.22 -14.40 10.11
CA CYS A 201 6.01 -13.65 11.09
C CYS A 201 5.32 -13.59 12.46
N LEU A 202 3.98 -13.50 12.53
CA LEU A 202 3.25 -13.64 13.78
C LEU A 202 3.57 -14.96 14.47
N MET A 203 3.46 -16.08 13.75
CA MET A 203 3.75 -17.40 14.31
C MET A 203 5.22 -17.56 14.72
N ALA A 204 6.14 -16.90 14.01
CA ALA A 204 7.54 -16.87 14.44
C ALA A 204 7.72 -16.06 15.74
N MET A 205 7.05 -14.94 15.90
CA MET A 205 7.06 -14.16 17.14
C MET A 205 6.40 -14.94 18.30
N GLU A 206 5.32 -15.67 18.02
CA GLU A 206 4.70 -16.58 19.00
C GLU A 206 5.67 -17.69 19.44
N ALA A 207 6.38 -18.30 18.49
CA ALA A 207 7.40 -19.33 18.78
C ALA A 207 8.57 -18.77 19.62
N ILE A 208 8.99 -17.53 19.35
CA ILE A 208 10.00 -16.84 20.17
C ILE A 208 9.46 -16.57 21.58
N SER A 209 8.25 -16.05 21.69
CA SER A 209 7.60 -15.77 22.98
C SER A 209 7.40 -17.04 23.81
N ALA A 210 7.12 -18.17 23.17
CA ALA A 210 6.98 -19.47 23.80
C ALA A 210 8.33 -20.14 24.15
N GLY A 211 9.48 -19.54 23.79
CA GLY A 211 10.81 -20.09 23.98
C GLY A 211 11.15 -21.29 23.08
N GLN A 212 10.39 -21.50 22.01
CA GLN A 212 10.69 -22.54 21.00
C GLN A 212 11.79 -22.09 20.04
N LEU A 213 11.90 -20.80 19.80
CA LEU A 213 12.95 -20.14 19.03
C LEU A 213 13.55 -18.99 19.84
N ALA A 214 14.78 -18.58 19.49
CA ALA A 214 15.38 -17.35 19.98
C ALA A 214 15.75 -16.45 18.79
N PRO A 215 15.68 -15.11 18.90
CA PRO A 215 16.02 -14.19 17.81
C PRO A 215 17.41 -14.43 17.24
N GLU A 216 18.40 -14.72 18.09
CA GLU A 216 19.81 -14.96 17.75
C GLU A 216 20.09 -16.42 17.36
N GLN A 217 19.09 -17.29 17.46
CA GLN A 217 19.24 -18.70 17.08
C GLN A 217 19.54 -18.81 15.59
N SER A 218 20.61 -19.53 15.25
CA SER A 218 20.96 -19.85 13.87
C SER A 218 20.07 -20.96 13.33
N VAL A 219 19.53 -20.74 12.14
CA VAL A 219 18.76 -21.69 11.34
C VAL A 219 19.60 -22.11 10.15
N THR A 220 19.69 -23.42 9.89
CA THR A 220 20.35 -23.95 8.72
C THR A 220 19.43 -23.84 7.51
N ILE A 221 19.91 -23.19 6.46
CA ILE A 221 19.15 -23.01 5.21
C ILE A 221 18.96 -24.36 4.53
N SER A 222 17.72 -24.70 4.20
CA SER A 222 17.37 -25.95 3.55
C SER A 222 17.65 -25.92 2.03
N GLN A 223 17.69 -27.10 1.40
CA GLN A 223 17.76 -27.21 -0.05
C GLN A 223 16.52 -26.60 -0.72
N ALA A 224 15.34 -26.72 -0.10
CA ALA A 224 14.10 -26.13 -0.63
C ALA A 224 14.17 -24.60 -0.61
N ALA A 225 14.69 -24.00 0.45
CA ALA A 225 14.89 -22.54 0.52
C ALA A 225 15.91 -22.04 -0.51
N GLN A 226 17.01 -22.77 -0.76
CA GLN A 226 17.94 -22.45 -1.84
C GLN A 226 17.27 -22.52 -3.21
N MET A 227 16.50 -23.59 -3.51
CA MET A 227 15.78 -23.71 -4.77
C MET A 227 14.80 -22.57 -4.99
N LEU A 228 14.14 -22.11 -3.93
CA LEU A 228 13.26 -20.95 -4.00
C LEU A 228 14.05 -19.66 -4.24
N ALA A 229 15.19 -19.49 -3.58
CA ALA A 229 16.10 -18.35 -3.80
C ALA A 229 16.65 -18.27 -5.22
N GLU A 230 16.89 -19.42 -5.86
CA GLU A 230 17.38 -19.53 -7.24
C GLU A 230 16.26 -19.42 -8.31
N SER A 231 15.00 -19.43 -7.88
CA SER A 231 13.85 -19.27 -8.78
C SER A 231 13.70 -17.84 -9.27
N SER A 232 12.81 -17.61 -10.23
CA SER A 232 12.44 -16.26 -10.69
C SER A 232 11.78 -15.40 -9.62
N ASP A 233 11.31 -16.02 -8.53
CA ASP A 233 10.64 -15.37 -7.41
C ASP A 233 11.55 -15.25 -6.18
N GLY A 234 12.85 -15.62 -6.30
CA GLY A 234 13.88 -15.45 -5.28
C GLY A 234 14.23 -13.99 -5.04
N VAL A 235 14.47 -13.64 -3.78
CA VAL A 235 14.75 -12.26 -3.34
C VAL A 235 16.12 -12.15 -2.68
N ILE A 236 16.47 -13.10 -1.82
CA ILE A 236 17.74 -13.16 -1.09
C ILE A 236 18.50 -14.43 -1.52
N PRO A 237 19.78 -14.33 -1.91
CA PRO A 237 20.54 -15.47 -2.45
C PRO A 237 20.97 -16.43 -1.33
N LEU A 238 20.02 -17.16 -0.71
CA LEU A 238 20.27 -18.14 0.32
C LEU A 238 20.87 -19.43 -0.27
N LYS A 239 21.84 -20.05 0.43
CA LYS A 239 22.46 -21.30 0.03
C LYS A 239 22.28 -22.37 1.09
N ALA A 240 21.93 -23.58 0.67
CA ALA A 240 21.74 -24.71 1.57
C ALA A 240 23.00 -25.00 2.40
N GLY A 241 22.81 -25.25 3.68
CA GLY A 241 23.87 -25.48 4.64
C GLY A 241 24.47 -24.23 5.27
N GLU A 242 24.24 -23.03 4.72
CA GLU A 242 24.62 -21.78 5.38
C GLU A 242 23.69 -21.51 6.58
N GLN A 243 24.13 -20.63 7.47
CA GLN A 243 23.41 -20.28 8.71
C GLN A 243 22.92 -18.83 8.62
N ILE A 244 21.71 -18.60 9.11
CA ILE A 244 21.11 -17.26 9.23
C ILE A 244 20.30 -17.21 10.55
N THR A 245 20.24 -16.07 11.21
CA THR A 245 19.51 -15.96 12.46
C THR A 245 17.98 -15.83 12.24
N VAL A 246 17.20 -16.22 13.24
CA VAL A 246 15.73 -16.04 13.21
C VAL A 246 15.35 -14.57 13.02
N GLN A 247 16.08 -13.64 13.67
CA GLN A 247 15.87 -12.21 13.53
C GLN A 247 16.11 -11.74 12.09
N GLU A 248 17.16 -12.24 11.44
CA GLU A 248 17.45 -11.90 10.04
C GLU A 248 16.43 -12.52 9.09
N LEU A 249 15.91 -13.72 9.37
CA LEU A 249 14.83 -14.32 8.61
C LEU A 249 13.54 -13.48 8.68
N LEU A 250 13.18 -12.99 9.89
CA LEU A 250 12.05 -12.07 10.07
C LEU A 250 12.28 -10.77 9.27
N THR A 251 13.47 -10.18 9.34
CA THR A 251 13.85 -8.98 8.61
C THR A 251 13.77 -9.20 7.09
N GLY A 252 14.31 -10.31 6.60
CA GLY A 252 14.25 -10.68 5.19
C GLY A 252 12.85 -10.94 4.68
N ALA A 253 11.97 -11.56 5.47
CA ALA A 253 10.59 -11.79 5.12
C ALA A 253 9.75 -10.50 5.09
N LEU A 254 10.01 -9.56 6.01
CA LEU A 254 9.23 -8.33 6.18
C LEU A 254 9.67 -7.21 5.24
N LEU A 255 10.96 -6.88 5.13
CA LEU A 255 11.45 -5.73 4.38
C LEU A 255 11.46 -5.97 2.87
N PRO A 256 12.36 -6.81 2.32
CA PRO A 256 12.42 -7.07 0.88
C PRO A 256 11.37 -8.08 0.42
N SER A 257 10.62 -8.67 1.36
CA SER A 257 9.58 -9.67 1.07
C SER A 257 10.12 -11.04 0.62
N SER A 258 11.27 -11.48 1.16
CA SER A 258 11.88 -12.76 0.80
C SER A 258 10.93 -13.95 1.07
N ASN A 259 10.72 -14.77 0.04
CA ASN A 259 9.92 -15.99 0.11
C ASN A 259 10.69 -17.10 0.81
N GLU A 260 11.96 -17.21 0.50
CA GLU A 260 12.92 -18.17 1.04
C GLU A 260 13.12 -17.97 2.55
N CYS A 261 13.16 -16.71 3.03
CA CYS A 261 13.20 -16.45 4.48
C CYS A 261 11.92 -16.90 5.19
N ALA A 262 10.76 -16.66 4.59
CA ALA A 262 9.48 -17.13 5.13
C ALA A 262 9.42 -18.66 5.17
N LEU A 263 9.94 -19.35 4.16
CA LEU A 263 10.06 -20.80 4.14
C LEU A 263 10.99 -21.32 5.25
N CYS A 264 12.16 -20.70 5.43
CA CYS A 264 13.07 -21.08 6.53
C CYS A 264 12.43 -20.91 7.91
N LEU A 265 11.65 -19.84 8.14
CA LEU A 265 10.88 -19.67 9.38
C LEU A 265 9.86 -20.79 9.57
N ALA A 266 9.12 -21.14 8.52
CA ALA A 266 8.14 -22.21 8.53
C ALA A 266 8.77 -23.57 8.89
N GLU A 267 9.90 -23.90 8.25
CA GLU A 267 10.66 -25.12 8.52
C GLU A 267 11.25 -25.15 9.95
N ALA A 268 11.76 -24.02 10.43
CA ALA A 268 12.30 -23.91 11.78
C ALA A 268 11.23 -24.11 12.88
N ILE A 269 10.00 -23.68 12.63
CA ILE A 269 8.88 -23.78 13.58
C ILE A 269 8.23 -25.17 13.55
N ALA A 270 7.98 -25.71 12.35
CA ALA A 270 7.12 -26.88 12.16
C ALA A 270 7.83 -28.10 11.54
N GLY A 271 9.12 -27.97 11.22
CA GLY A 271 9.93 -29.03 10.59
C GLY A 271 9.67 -29.18 9.08
N SER A 272 8.55 -28.66 8.56
CA SER A 272 8.23 -28.60 7.13
C SER A 272 7.22 -27.51 6.84
N GLU A 273 7.19 -27.00 5.59
CA GLU A 273 6.18 -26.02 5.18
C GLU A 273 4.77 -26.62 5.22
N GLU A 274 4.58 -27.89 4.87
CA GLU A 274 3.28 -28.55 4.93
C GLU A 274 2.67 -28.53 6.33
N ASN A 275 3.45 -28.91 7.33
CA ASN A 275 3.04 -28.84 8.75
C ASN A 275 2.73 -27.41 9.15
N PHE A 276 3.58 -26.47 8.75
CA PHE A 276 3.41 -25.06 9.07
C PHE A 276 2.12 -24.48 8.47
N VAL A 277 1.77 -24.82 7.24
CA VAL A 277 0.51 -24.44 6.61
C VAL A 277 -0.69 -24.98 7.39
N GLY A 278 -0.61 -26.21 7.87
CA GLY A 278 -1.61 -26.75 8.79
C GLY A 278 -1.78 -25.89 10.03
N MET A 279 -0.66 -25.50 10.65
CA MET A 279 -0.66 -24.59 11.81
C MET A 279 -1.16 -23.19 11.47
N MET A 280 -0.81 -22.62 10.30
CA MET A 280 -1.33 -21.31 9.87
C MET A 280 -2.86 -21.32 9.77
N ASN A 281 -3.46 -22.34 9.15
CA ASN A 281 -4.91 -22.45 9.03
C ASN A 281 -5.59 -22.68 10.38
N GLN A 282 -4.99 -23.48 11.27
CA GLN A 282 -5.49 -23.65 12.62
C GLN A 282 -5.42 -22.33 13.40
N ARG A 283 -4.31 -21.60 13.31
CA ARG A 283 -4.14 -20.32 13.99
C ARG A 283 -5.10 -19.24 13.45
N ALA A 284 -5.38 -19.25 12.15
CA ALA A 284 -6.38 -18.39 11.55
C ALA A 284 -7.77 -18.60 12.17
N LEU A 285 -8.18 -19.86 12.37
CA LEU A 285 -9.45 -20.17 13.06
C LEU A 285 -9.46 -19.67 14.51
N GLU A 286 -8.39 -19.86 15.25
CA GLU A 286 -8.26 -19.41 16.64
C GLU A 286 -8.34 -17.87 16.77
N LEU A 287 -7.84 -17.14 15.76
CA LEU A 287 -7.92 -15.69 15.69
C LEU A 287 -9.25 -15.18 15.08
N GLY A 288 -10.18 -16.08 14.73
CA GLY A 288 -11.46 -15.71 14.12
C GLY A 288 -11.34 -15.18 12.69
N LEU A 289 -10.27 -15.54 11.95
CA LEU A 289 -10.06 -15.12 10.56
C LEU A 289 -10.84 -16.05 9.61
N VAL A 290 -12.13 -15.88 9.56
CA VAL A 290 -13.06 -16.85 8.94
C VAL A 290 -12.96 -16.94 7.42
N GLN A 291 -12.41 -15.92 6.77
CA GLN A 291 -12.19 -15.88 5.31
C GLN A 291 -10.74 -16.21 4.91
N ALA A 292 -9.86 -16.50 5.89
CA ALA A 292 -8.47 -16.80 5.63
C ALA A 292 -8.26 -18.26 5.22
N VAL A 293 -7.46 -18.47 4.17
CA VAL A 293 -6.99 -19.81 3.76
C VAL A 293 -5.53 -19.69 3.30
N PHE A 294 -4.66 -20.52 3.86
CA PHE A 294 -3.24 -20.58 3.54
C PHE A 294 -2.89 -21.88 2.83
N TYR A 295 -2.00 -21.81 1.85
CA TYR A 295 -1.46 -22.94 1.08
C TYR A 295 0.07 -22.99 1.11
N ASN A 296 0.74 -21.92 1.56
CA ASN A 296 2.17 -21.83 1.78
C ASN A 296 2.49 -20.68 2.75
N SER A 297 3.75 -20.61 3.19
CA SER A 297 4.24 -19.62 4.15
C SER A 297 4.47 -18.22 3.58
N HIS A 298 4.56 -18.07 2.25
CA HIS A 298 5.11 -16.87 1.60
C HIS A 298 4.14 -16.12 0.68
N GLY A 299 3.06 -16.77 0.22
CA GLY A 299 2.00 -16.13 -0.59
C GLY A 299 2.18 -16.23 -2.11
N LEU A 300 3.19 -16.94 -2.62
CA LEU A 300 3.28 -17.26 -4.04
C LEU A 300 2.16 -18.21 -4.46
N PRO A 301 1.79 -18.24 -5.76
CA PRO A 301 0.88 -19.25 -6.27
C PRO A 301 1.44 -20.67 -6.09
N SER A 302 0.62 -21.57 -5.56
CA SER A 302 0.90 -23.01 -5.50
C SER A 302 0.04 -23.75 -6.52
N TYR A 303 0.50 -24.90 -6.98
CA TYR A 303 -0.23 -25.73 -7.94
C TYR A 303 -0.54 -27.08 -7.29
N THR A 304 -1.71 -27.64 -7.58
CA THR A 304 -2.02 -29.03 -7.18
C THR A 304 -1.25 -30.02 -8.03
N GLU A 305 -1.00 -31.20 -7.50
CA GLU A 305 -0.38 -32.34 -8.22
C GLU A 305 -1.37 -33.11 -9.11
N ASP A 306 -2.61 -32.64 -9.26
CA ASP A 306 -3.65 -33.25 -10.07
C ASP A 306 -3.27 -33.26 -11.56
N PRO A 307 -3.82 -34.18 -12.39
CA PRO A 307 -3.60 -34.21 -13.82
C PRO A 307 -3.92 -32.90 -14.56
N VAL A 308 -4.83 -32.10 -13.99
CA VAL A 308 -5.09 -30.70 -14.36
C VAL A 308 -4.76 -29.82 -13.17
N PRO A 309 -3.53 -29.26 -13.07
CA PRO A 309 -3.11 -28.51 -11.92
C PRO A 309 -4.01 -27.29 -11.66
N ALA A 310 -4.61 -27.24 -10.48
CA ALA A 310 -5.34 -26.04 -10.03
C ALA A 310 -4.40 -25.09 -9.31
N LYS A 311 -4.42 -23.82 -9.72
CA LYS A 311 -3.64 -22.76 -9.10
C LYS A 311 -4.32 -22.31 -7.80
N ARG A 312 -3.64 -22.47 -6.69
CA ARG A 312 -4.06 -22.04 -5.36
C ARG A 312 -3.26 -20.80 -4.90
N GLN A 313 -3.88 -19.92 -4.15
CA GLN A 313 -3.22 -18.76 -3.54
C GLN A 313 -3.78 -18.53 -2.16
N ASN A 314 -2.93 -18.09 -1.23
CA ASN A 314 -3.37 -17.62 0.07
C ASN A 314 -4.39 -16.50 -0.11
N ARG A 315 -5.48 -16.57 0.64
CA ARG A 315 -6.62 -15.66 0.54
C ARG A 315 -7.06 -15.20 1.92
N MET A 316 -7.53 -13.98 1.99
CA MET A 316 -8.07 -13.38 3.21
C MET A 316 -8.94 -12.18 2.82
N SER A 317 -9.89 -11.80 3.65
CA SER A 317 -10.61 -10.53 3.53
C SER A 317 -9.80 -9.38 4.13
N ALA A 318 -10.10 -8.12 3.76
CA ALA A 318 -9.46 -6.97 4.39
C ALA A 318 -9.81 -6.88 5.89
N GLN A 319 -11.01 -7.31 6.27
CA GLN A 319 -11.45 -7.35 7.66
C GLN A 319 -10.65 -8.38 8.48
N ASP A 320 -10.44 -9.58 7.94
CA ASP A 320 -9.60 -10.58 8.62
C ASP A 320 -8.14 -10.14 8.68
N MET A 321 -7.63 -9.46 7.65
CA MET A 321 -6.28 -8.89 7.65
C MET A 321 -6.15 -7.80 8.73
N PHE A 322 -7.13 -6.94 8.87
CA PHE A 322 -7.18 -5.94 9.93
C PHE A 322 -7.17 -6.59 11.31
N ARG A 323 -7.99 -7.64 11.54
CA ARG A 323 -7.99 -8.42 12.81
C ARG A 323 -6.64 -9.06 13.11
N LEU A 324 -6.02 -9.70 12.11
CA LEU A 324 -4.69 -10.30 12.24
C LEU A 324 -3.66 -9.28 12.70
N VAL A 325 -3.65 -8.12 12.04
CA VAL A 325 -2.67 -7.05 12.29
C VAL A 325 -2.94 -6.36 13.62
N SER A 326 -4.21 -6.12 13.99
CA SER A 326 -4.57 -5.58 15.30
C SER A 326 -4.09 -6.48 16.44
N TYR A 327 -4.28 -7.81 16.30
CA TYR A 327 -3.74 -8.76 17.26
C TYR A 327 -2.21 -8.70 17.32
N MET A 328 -1.56 -8.66 16.14
CA MET A 328 -0.08 -8.65 16.05
C MET A 328 0.50 -7.38 16.67
N LEU A 329 -0.01 -6.20 16.37
CA LEU A 329 0.46 -4.93 16.93
C LEU A 329 0.23 -4.86 18.44
N LYS A 330 -0.91 -5.34 18.92
CA LYS A 330 -1.25 -5.38 20.35
C LYS A 330 -0.33 -6.31 21.16
N VAL A 331 -0.01 -7.50 20.64
CA VAL A 331 0.72 -8.53 21.39
C VAL A 331 2.22 -8.51 21.11
N TYR A 332 2.60 -8.10 19.91
CA TYR A 332 3.98 -8.08 19.41
C TYR A 332 4.33 -6.75 18.76
N PRO A 333 4.20 -5.61 19.48
CA PRO A 333 4.45 -4.27 18.90
C PRO A 333 5.87 -4.10 18.34
N GLN A 334 6.84 -4.88 18.84
CA GLN A 334 8.21 -4.89 18.34
C GLN A 334 8.35 -5.27 16.85
N ILE A 335 7.28 -5.72 16.18
CA ILE A 335 7.31 -5.91 14.73
C ILE A 335 7.60 -4.59 14.01
N THR A 336 7.15 -3.48 14.59
CA THR A 336 7.37 -2.14 14.01
C THR A 336 8.83 -1.71 14.10
N ASP A 337 9.64 -2.27 15.03
CA ASP A 337 11.09 -2.03 15.06
C ASP A 337 11.78 -2.54 13.80
N ILE A 338 11.22 -3.58 13.17
CA ILE A 338 11.70 -4.10 11.88
C ILE A 338 11.06 -3.31 10.74
N THR A 339 9.71 -3.24 10.70
CA THR A 339 8.98 -2.77 9.52
C THR A 339 9.05 -1.26 9.28
N SER A 340 9.41 -0.45 10.27
CA SER A 340 9.66 0.98 10.11
C SER A 340 11.02 1.30 9.47
N GLN A 341 11.94 0.34 9.43
CA GLN A 341 13.26 0.53 8.82
C GLN A 341 13.14 0.63 7.29
N ARG A 342 13.82 1.59 6.69
CA ARG A 342 13.93 1.71 5.22
C ARG A 342 14.90 0.70 4.64
N THR A 343 15.99 0.44 5.36
CA THR A 343 17.01 -0.55 5.02
C THR A 343 17.47 -1.26 6.29
N ALA A 344 17.97 -2.47 6.13
CA ALA A 344 18.62 -3.24 7.19
C ALA A 344 19.77 -4.06 6.61
N VAL A 345 20.72 -4.45 7.42
CA VAL A 345 21.80 -5.36 7.02
C VAL A 345 21.52 -6.75 7.61
N LEU A 346 21.59 -7.78 6.78
CA LEU A 346 21.60 -9.17 7.20
C LEU A 346 23.07 -9.55 7.39
N GLU A 347 23.54 -9.46 8.64
CA GLU A 347 24.96 -9.59 8.98
C GLU A 347 25.53 -10.97 8.61
N SER A 348 24.73 -12.05 8.80
CA SER A 348 25.11 -13.40 8.40
C SER A 348 25.45 -13.55 6.92
N LEU A 349 24.91 -12.65 6.07
CA LEU A 349 25.08 -12.66 4.62
C LEU A 349 25.91 -11.48 4.12
N GLY A 350 26.17 -10.48 4.96
CA GLY A 350 26.77 -9.20 4.53
C GLY A 350 25.92 -8.46 3.50
N LEU A 351 24.59 -8.58 3.56
CA LEU A 351 23.66 -8.08 2.55
C LEU A 351 22.75 -6.97 3.11
N GLU A 352 22.80 -5.79 2.48
CA GLU A 352 21.80 -4.75 2.73
C GLU A 352 20.49 -5.08 2.00
N VAL A 353 19.38 -5.05 2.73
CA VAL A 353 18.03 -5.23 2.20
C VAL A 353 17.22 -3.95 2.37
N ARG A 354 16.23 -3.74 1.47
CA ARG A 354 15.39 -2.54 1.44
C ARG A 354 13.94 -2.88 1.67
N ASN A 355 13.28 -1.99 2.41
CA ASN A 355 11.84 -2.10 2.63
C ASN A 355 11.08 -1.76 1.35
N SER A 356 10.11 -2.61 1.02
CA SER A 356 9.26 -2.47 -0.16
C SER A 356 8.05 -1.56 0.04
N ASN A 357 7.80 -1.06 1.27
CA ASN A 357 6.69 -0.15 1.56
C ASN A 357 7.02 1.29 1.09
N PRO A 358 6.31 1.82 0.07
CA PRO A 358 6.60 3.15 -0.46
C PRO A 358 6.22 4.29 0.49
N LEU A 359 5.29 4.06 1.44
CA LEU A 359 4.75 5.12 2.30
C LEU A 359 5.70 5.54 3.41
N LEU A 360 6.66 4.71 3.80
CA LEU A 360 7.69 5.03 4.80
C LEU A 360 8.51 6.30 4.47
N ARG A 361 8.48 6.73 3.22
CA ARG A 361 9.22 7.91 2.74
C ARG A 361 8.42 9.20 2.84
N ASN A 362 7.08 9.08 2.70
CA ASN A 362 6.20 10.20 2.41
C ASN A 362 5.26 10.52 3.58
N ILE A 363 5.09 9.60 4.54
CA ILE A 363 4.21 9.77 5.70
C ILE A 363 5.01 9.39 6.96
N PRO A 364 5.43 10.37 7.76
CA PRO A 364 6.31 10.13 8.92
C PRO A 364 5.73 9.18 9.96
N GLN A 365 4.39 9.11 10.09
CA GLN A 365 3.69 8.26 11.04
C GLN A 365 3.69 6.78 10.64
N VAL A 366 4.05 6.43 9.39
CA VAL A 366 4.05 5.04 8.92
C VAL A 366 5.14 4.23 9.63
N THR A 367 4.73 3.13 10.27
CA THR A 367 5.59 2.17 10.99
C THR A 367 5.74 0.82 10.28
N GLY A 368 5.03 0.62 9.18
CA GLY A 368 5.13 -0.62 8.39
C GLY A 368 3.90 -0.81 7.51
N LEU A 369 3.46 -2.02 7.20
CA LEU A 369 3.94 -3.35 7.58
C LEU A 369 4.44 -4.16 6.38
N LYS A 370 3.54 -4.45 5.39
CA LYS A 370 3.86 -5.44 4.36
C LYS A 370 3.20 -5.18 3.01
N THR A 371 4.01 -5.25 1.95
CA THR A 371 3.55 -5.27 0.56
C THR A 371 3.36 -6.70 0.05
N GLY A 372 2.55 -6.87 -0.99
CA GLY A 372 2.41 -8.12 -1.72
C GLY A 372 2.02 -7.87 -3.16
N THR A 373 2.49 -8.70 -4.10
CA THR A 373 2.09 -8.62 -5.51
C THR A 373 2.17 -9.98 -6.16
N THR A 374 1.10 -10.39 -6.83
CA THR A 374 1.08 -11.49 -7.80
C THR A 374 0.13 -11.13 -8.93
N ASN A 375 0.23 -11.77 -10.09
CA ASN A 375 -0.65 -11.49 -11.23
C ASN A 375 -2.16 -11.63 -10.91
N LYS A 376 -2.52 -12.49 -9.94
CA LYS A 376 -3.93 -12.71 -9.56
C LYS A 376 -4.36 -11.85 -8.37
N ALA A 377 -3.43 -11.60 -7.43
CA ALA A 377 -3.72 -10.77 -6.27
C ALA A 377 -3.77 -9.28 -6.62
N GLY A 378 -3.14 -8.88 -7.73
CA GLY A 378 -2.82 -7.47 -7.94
C GLY A 378 -1.76 -7.01 -6.94
N ALA A 379 -1.70 -5.73 -6.69
CA ALA A 379 -0.81 -5.14 -5.71
C ALA A 379 -1.54 -4.90 -4.38
N CYS A 380 -0.99 -5.43 -3.29
CA CYS A 380 -1.54 -5.34 -1.93
C CYS A 380 -0.58 -4.59 -1.01
N LEU A 381 -1.13 -3.88 -0.02
CA LEU A 381 -0.36 -3.22 1.04
C LEU A 381 -1.17 -3.23 2.34
N VAL A 382 -0.51 -3.63 3.41
CA VAL A 382 -0.98 -3.42 4.77
C VAL A 382 -0.05 -2.41 5.41
N THR A 383 -0.60 -1.28 5.86
CA THR A 383 0.13 -0.16 6.46
C THR A 383 -0.29 0.00 7.91
N SER A 384 0.68 0.17 8.81
CA SER A 384 0.46 0.66 10.17
C SER A 384 0.99 2.07 10.32
N LEU A 385 0.32 2.87 11.17
CA LEU A 385 0.71 4.24 11.47
C LEU A 385 0.61 4.44 12.98
N ALA A 386 1.62 5.08 13.56
CA ALA A 386 1.57 5.53 14.94
C ALA A 386 0.77 6.84 15.04
N ALA A 387 -0.14 6.92 16.00
CA ALA A 387 -0.89 8.11 16.35
C ALA A 387 -0.92 8.26 17.87
N ASP A 388 -1.11 9.48 18.37
CA ASP A 388 -1.15 9.78 19.80
C ASP A 388 -2.23 10.85 20.02
N ASP A 389 -3.15 10.60 20.96
CA ASP A 389 -4.20 11.53 21.35
C ASP A 389 -3.81 12.40 22.57
N GLY A 390 -2.57 12.25 23.03
CA GLY A 390 -2.03 12.91 24.23
C GLY A 390 -2.30 12.14 25.52
N THR A 391 -2.99 11.00 25.46
CA THR A 391 -3.25 10.12 26.61
C THR A 391 -2.77 8.70 26.36
N GLU A 392 -2.87 8.20 25.13
CA GLU A 392 -2.50 6.86 24.73
C GLU A 392 -1.95 6.84 23.29
N GLU A 393 -1.00 5.93 23.05
CA GLU A 393 -0.51 5.62 21.70
C GLU A 393 -1.48 4.68 21.00
N HIS A 394 -1.79 4.98 19.73
CA HIS A 394 -2.68 4.20 18.89
C HIS A 394 -1.95 3.70 17.64
N ASP A 395 -2.30 2.50 17.24
CA ASP A 395 -1.89 1.91 15.96
C ASP A 395 -3.05 2.01 14.97
N LEU A 396 -2.95 2.90 13.99
CA LEU A 396 -3.90 2.94 12.89
C LEU A 396 -3.45 1.97 11.80
N VAL A 397 -4.40 1.30 11.17
CA VAL A 397 -4.13 0.30 10.14
C VAL A 397 -4.94 0.58 8.88
N VAL A 398 -4.26 0.51 7.74
CA VAL A 398 -4.85 0.58 6.41
C VAL A 398 -4.53 -0.70 5.65
N VAL A 399 -5.55 -1.35 5.14
CA VAL A 399 -5.46 -2.54 4.28
C VAL A 399 -5.93 -2.18 2.89
N VAL A 400 -5.10 -2.42 1.87
CA VAL A 400 -5.45 -2.30 0.45
C VAL A 400 -5.14 -3.61 -0.24
N LEU A 401 -6.16 -4.25 -0.81
CA LEU A 401 -6.03 -5.53 -1.53
C LEU A 401 -6.43 -5.37 -3.00
N GLY A 402 -5.59 -5.90 -3.87
CA GLY A 402 -5.93 -6.06 -5.28
C GLY A 402 -5.95 -4.77 -6.09
N ALA A 403 -5.08 -3.83 -5.78
CA ALA A 403 -4.85 -2.70 -6.68
C ALA A 403 -4.26 -3.17 -8.02
N GLU A 404 -4.57 -2.49 -9.11
CA GLU A 404 -4.16 -2.86 -10.46
C GLU A 404 -2.64 -2.98 -10.57
N ASP A 405 -1.90 -2.05 -9.95
CA ASP A 405 -0.44 -2.07 -9.89
C ASP A 405 0.13 -1.43 -8.61
N SER A 406 1.47 -1.32 -8.56
CA SER A 406 2.17 -0.76 -7.40
C SER A 406 1.98 0.75 -7.22
N VAL A 407 1.66 1.49 -8.27
CA VAL A 407 1.40 2.94 -8.22
C VAL A 407 0.03 3.17 -7.60
N GLU A 408 -0.98 2.48 -8.14
CA GLU A 408 -2.35 2.54 -7.63
C GLU A 408 -2.42 2.11 -6.16
N ARG A 409 -1.74 1.02 -5.82
CA ARG A 409 -1.58 0.58 -4.42
C ARG A 409 -1.02 1.69 -3.53
N GLY A 410 0.07 2.34 -3.96
CA GLY A 410 0.71 3.43 -3.21
C GLY A 410 -0.21 4.63 -3.04
N ARG A 411 -0.91 5.01 -4.11
CA ARG A 411 -1.86 6.12 -4.15
C ARG A 411 -3.03 5.88 -3.18
N VAL A 412 -3.74 4.78 -3.33
CA VAL A 412 -4.91 4.47 -2.49
C VAL A 412 -4.49 4.29 -1.02
N SER A 413 -3.39 3.59 -0.76
CA SER A 413 -2.90 3.42 0.62
C SER A 413 -2.48 4.75 1.25
N GLY A 414 -1.85 5.66 0.48
CA GLY A 414 -1.45 6.98 0.97
C GLY A 414 -2.65 7.87 1.30
N LEU A 415 -3.69 7.87 0.46
CA LEU A 415 -4.94 8.59 0.72
C LEU A 415 -5.63 8.07 1.99
N LEU A 416 -5.79 6.75 2.11
CA LEU A 416 -6.45 6.15 3.28
C LEU A 416 -5.62 6.29 4.56
N ALA A 417 -4.28 6.29 4.47
CA ALA A 417 -3.41 6.56 5.61
C ALA A 417 -3.62 7.99 6.16
N ARG A 418 -3.69 8.99 5.27
CA ARG A 418 -4.00 10.37 5.67
C ARG A 418 -5.41 10.51 6.22
N TYR A 419 -6.39 9.83 5.60
CA TYR A 419 -7.75 9.78 6.13
C TYR A 419 -7.79 9.18 7.54
N ALA A 420 -7.12 8.05 7.78
CA ALA A 420 -7.08 7.42 9.10
C ALA A 420 -6.51 8.38 10.17
N LEU A 421 -5.41 9.08 9.84
CA LEU A 421 -4.84 10.11 10.73
C LEU A 421 -5.79 11.29 10.95
N GLN A 422 -6.55 11.70 9.94
CA GLN A 422 -7.56 12.75 10.05
C GLN A 422 -8.73 12.30 10.93
N ALA A 423 -9.31 11.13 10.64
CA ALA A 423 -10.44 10.55 11.38
C ALA A 423 -10.09 10.39 12.87
N PHE A 424 -8.89 9.89 13.16
CA PHE A 424 -8.36 9.78 14.51
C PHE A 424 -8.32 11.15 15.23
N ARG A 425 -7.74 12.18 14.60
CA ARG A 425 -7.62 13.53 15.20
C ARG A 425 -8.95 14.24 15.42
N THR A 426 -9.91 14.02 14.53
CA THR A 426 -11.21 14.71 14.56
C THR A 426 -12.28 13.96 15.32
N GLY A 427 -12.04 12.69 15.67
CA GLY A 427 -13.05 11.81 16.27
C GLY A 427 -14.23 11.54 15.33
N THR A 428 -14.05 11.73 14.02
CA THR A 428 -15.11 11.58 12.99
C THR A 428 -15.16 10.17 12.40
N GLY A 429 -14.32 9.24 12.87
CA GLY A 429 -14.41 7.82 12.56
C GLY A 429 -15.62 7.21 13.26
N GLY A 430 -16.63 6.77 12.52
CA GLY A 430 -17.75 6.08 13.16
C GLY A 430 -19.05 6.13 12.38
N GLN A 431 -19.08 5.60 11.17
CA GLN A 431 -20.29 5.00 10.60
C GLN A 431 -19.99 3.57 10.15
N GLY A 432 -19.88 2.67 11.10
CA GLY A 432 -19.69 1.26 10.85
C GLY A 432 -19.19 0.53 12.07
N ALA A 433 -19.97 0.56 13.17
CA ALA A 433 -19.70 -0.31 14.30
C ALA A 433 -19.64 -1.76 13.81
N ALA A 434 -18.48 -2.41 14.01
CA ALA A 434 -18.43 -3.86 13.94
C ALA A 434 -19.46 -4.43 14.93
N PRO A 435 -20.16 -5.53 14.60
CA PRO A 435 -21.04 -6.16 15.57
C PRO A 435 -20.23 -6.53 16.81
N GLU A 436 -20.71 -6.12 18.00
CA GLU A 436 -20.17 -6.55 19.29
C GLU A 436 -20.20 -8.08 19.36
N GLU A 437 -19.08 -8.72 19.15
CA GLU A 437 -18.90 -10.13 19.46
C GLU A 437 -18.31 -10.26 20.86
N THR A 438 -19.13 -10.72 21.78
CA THR A 438 -18.69 -11.16 23.12
C THR A 438 -17.60 -12.22 23.01
N PRO A 439 -16.49 -12.11 23.71
CA PRO A 439 -15.46 -13.15 23.70
C PRO A 439 -16.03 -14.45 24.28
N GLY A 440 -16.22 -15.47 23.45
CA GLY A 440 -16.59 -16.80 23.92
C GLY A 440 -17.61 -17.62 23.13
N SER A 441 -18.21 -17.09 22.08
CA SER A 441 -19.09 -17.88 21.20
C SER A 441 -18.54 -17.95 19.79
N LEU A 442 -18.22 -19.16 19.33
CA LEU A 442 -17.90 -19.42 17.92
C LEU A 442 -19.13 -19.07 17.07
N PRO A 443 -19.02 -18.24 16.02
CA PRO A 443 -20.14 -17.96 15.13
C PRO A 443 -20.57 -19.24 14.40
N VAL A 444 -21.90 -19.40 14.20
CA VAL A 444 -22.52 -20.57 13.53
C VAL A 444 -21.94 -20.85 12.12
N HIS A 445 -21.24 -19.90 11.53
CA HIS A 445 -20.55 -20.08 10.24
C HIS A 445 -19.16 -20.74 10.34
N ALA A 446 -18.57 -20.86 11.54
CA ALA A 446 -17.27 -21.53 11.72
C ALA A 446 -17.40 -23.04 11.47
N GLU A 447 -18.52 -23.68 11.83
CA GLU A 447 -18.74 -25.10 11.56
C GLU A 447 -18.74 -25.43 10.07
N ALA A 448 -19.29 -24.56 9.21
CA ALA A 448 -19.32 -24.75 7.78
C ALA A 448 -17.91 -24.60 7.13
N ALA A 449 -17.03 -23.78 7.71
CA ALA A 449 -15.66 -23.61 7.25
C ALA A 449 -14.79 -24.80 7.68
N VAL A 450 -14.95 -25.30 8.91
CA VAL A 450 -14.29 -26.51 9.43
C VAL A 450 -14.67 -27.73 8.59
N ASP A 451 -15.97 -27.90 8.31
CA ASP A 451 -16.47 -29.00 7.46
C ASP A 451 -15.92 -28.96 6.03
N ARG A 452 -15.68 -27.76 5.48
CA ARG A 452 -15.08 -27.58 4.15
C ARG A 452 -13.61 -27.95 4.14
N ILE A 453 -12.86 -27.62 5.20
CA ILE A 453 -11.42 -27.92 5.34
C ILE A 453 -11.25 -29.43 5.59
N LEU A 454 -12.05 -30.04 6.46
CA LEU A 454 -12.00 -31.46 6.76
C LEU A 454 -12.42 -32.34 5.57
N ARG A 455 -13.37 -31.90 4.74
CA ARG A 455 -13.76 -32.59 3.52
C ARG A 455 -12.70 -32.53 2.41
N THR A 456 -11.84 -31.52 2.40
CA THR A 456 -10.70 -31.43 1.46
C THR A 456 -9.49 -32.23 1.94
N ALA A 457 -9.30 -32.40 3.25
CA ALA A 457 -8.23 -33.22 3.83
C ALA A 457 -8.55 -34.72 3.94
N GLY A 458 -9.83 -35.10 3.93
CA GLY A 458 -10.30 -36.47 4.09
C GLY A 458 -10.59 -37.24 2.81
N ARG A 459 -10.25 -36.72 1.63
CA ARG A 459 -10.27 -37.44 0.35
C ARG A 459 -8.85 -37.63 -0.16
N ARG A 460 -8.14 -38.52 0.49
CA ARG A 460 -7.00 -39.30 -0.02
C ARG A 460 -7.19 -40.75 0.31
#